data_f8e37c2d7299f676ce98052a3361ecb1
#
_entry.id   f8e37c2d7299f676ce98052a3361ecb1
#
_cell.length_a   1.000
_cell.length_b   1.000
_cell.length_c   1.000
_cell.angle_alpha   90.00
_cell.angle_beta   90.00
_cell.angle_gamma   90.00
#
_symmetry.space_group_name_H-M   'P 1'
#
loop_
_entity.id
_entity.type
_entity.pdbx_description
1 polymer ?
#
loop_
_entity_poly.entity_id
_entity_poly.type
_entity_poly.pdbx_seq_one_letter_code
_entity_poly.pdbx_strand_id
1 'polypeptide(L)'
;MKLTQGQISEIISNYTSSSEGFVTLQSLIMNSLMARERELFVKANKNEQCNGFRPRRWYCKGYTFVLRIPRSRSGNFYPVLLGIIRSECEERAALVYQLYTKGLTTEQISEVIETVYGRAYSKQQISYLANSYREDVEAWLNRRLSAHYLAIYIDATFIATRRDQQVSKEAYYTILGVLEDGSREVLTIVNYPTEGALCWQEVLNSLKERGVEQIDLVVSDALQGIENAVCSAFPQAAHQFCVAHVKRQILNSVSHKDKPIVNQELNEVFTLENKECKSLQGYEHFITFVNQWEKKYPVLRKYKAQRNIAYFTYMDFPVEVQRCIYTTNWIERLNRKYKRTIKMRAAMPSSQSVLFLLASVAMEETQTTYRRKVYQWRCWKESK
;
A
#
# COMPACT_ATOMS: atom_id res chain seq x y z
N MET A 1 37.25 -43.06 -19.94
CA MET A 1 38.24 -43.12 -18.86
C MET A 1 37.46 -42.91 -17.54
N LYS A 2 37.54 -43.85 -16.59
CA LYS A 2 36.94 -43.69 -15.27
C LYS A 2 38.04 -43.28 -14.31
N LEU A 3 37.88 -42.17 -13.61
CA LEU A 3 38.82 -41.72 -12.59
C LEU A 3 38.75 -42.67 -11.38
N THR A 4 39.89 -43.02 -10.79
CA THR A 4 39.92 -43.73 -9.50
C THR A 4 39.53 -42.78 -8.35
N GLN A 5 39.11 -43.35 -7.22
CA GLN A 5 38.73 -42.57 -6.05
C GLN A 5 39.90 -41.67 -5.55
N GLY A 6 41.17 -42.18 -5.66
CA GLY A 6 42.35 -41.38 -5.33
C GLY A 6 42.53 -40.17 -6.22
N GLN A 7 42.38 -40.34 -7.55
CA GLN A 7 42.47 -39.23 -8.51
C GLN A 7 41.36 -38.18 -8.29
N ILE A 8 40.16 -38.61 -7.94
CA ILE A 8 39.05 -37.72 -7.58
C ILE A 8 39.40 -36.93 -6.31
N SER A 9 39.90 -37.58 -5.28
CA SER A 9 40.30 -36.94 -4.03
C SER A 9 41.47 -35.94 -4.23
N GLU A 10 42.41 -36.24 -5.05
CA GLU A 10 43.55 -35.39 -5.37
C GLU A 10 43.09 -34.11 -6.16
N ILE A 11 42.19 -34.28 -7.12
CA ILE A 11 41.58 -33.16 -7.85
C ILE A 11 40.84 -32.25 -6.89
N ILE A 12 39.96 -32.83 -6.02
CA ILE A 12 39.20 -32.09 -5.03
C ILE A 12 40.15 -31.34 -4.09
N SER A 13 41.18 -31.99 -3.56
CA SER A 13 42.15 -31.40 -2.65
C SER A 13 42.89 -30.20 -3.29
N ASN A 14 43.31 -30.35 -4.51
CA ASN A 14 44.01 -29.28 -5.23
C ASN A 14 43.13 -28.01 -5.48
N TYR A 15 41.85 -28.22 -5.74
CA TYR A 15 40.93 -27.09 -5.94
C TYR A 15 40.33 -26.52 -4.64
N THR A 16 40.31 -27.25 -3.58
CA THR A 16 39.78 -26.78 -2.29
C THR A 16 40.81 -26.11 -1.41
N SER A 17 42.10 -26.12 -1.79
CA SER A 17 43.19 -25.48 -1.03
C SER A 17 43.13 -23.96 -1.02
N SER A 18 42.34 -23.33 -1.91
CA SER A 18 42.10 -21.88 -1.96
C SER A 18 40.66 -21.58 -2.26
N SER A 19 40.19 -20.37 -1.86
CA SER A 19 38.86 -19.89 -2.19
C SER A 19 38.63 -19.77 -3.70
N GLU A 20 39.65 -19.38 -4.44
CA GLU A 20 39.60 -19.27 -5.89
C GLU A 20 39.51 -20.63 -6.59
N GLY A 21 40.30 -21.60 -6.11
CA GLY A 21 40.22 -23.00 -6.56
C GLY A 21 38.83 -23.60 -6.28
N PHE A 22 38.28 -23.35 -5.12
CA PHE A 22 36.93 -23.82 -4.77
C PHE A 22 35.84 -23.27 -5.72
N VAL A 23 35.88 -21.98 -6.03
CA VAL A 23 34.98 -21.34 -7.02
C VAL A 23 35.13 -21.94 -8.40
N THR A 24 36.41 -22.23 -8.80
CA THR A 24 36.70 -22.86 -10.08
C THR A 24 36.10 -24.26 -10.14
N LEU A 25 36.28 -25.07 -9.10
CA LEU A 25 35.73 -26.43 -9.03
C LEU A 25 34.19 -26.41 -9.10
N GLN A 26 33.55 -25.53 -8.36
CA GLN A 26 32.07 -25.37 -8.42
C GLN A 26 31.61 -24.94 -9.81
N SER A 27 32.32 -24.00 -10.46
CA SER A 27 32.02 -23.57 -11.83
C SER A 27 32.10 -24.72 -12.82
N LEU A 28 33.13 -25.56 -12.69
CA LEU A 28 33.30 -26.75 -13.50
C LEU A 28 32.19 -27.75 -13.35
N ILE A 29 31.79 -28.04 -12.09
CA ILE A 29 30.70 -28.95 -11.78
C ILE A 29 29.38 -28.43 -12.40
N MET A 30 29.03 -27.16 -12.16
CA MET A 30 27.81 -26.55 -12.69
C MET A 30 27.78 -26.57 -14.23
N ASN A 31 28.88 -26.22 -14.87
CA ASN A 31 29.03 -26.23 -16.34
C ASN A 31 28.89 -27.64 -16.91
N SER A 32 29.45 -28.64 -16.24
CA SER A 32 29.34 -30.05 -16.63
C SER A 32 27.94 -30.60 -16.51
N LEU A 33 27.23 -30.26 -15.41
CA LEU A 33 25.83 -30.63 -15.22
C LEU A 33 24.94 -30.05 -16.31
N MET A 34 25.03 -28.76 -16.57
CA MET A 34 24.24 -28.10 -17.64
C MET A 34 24.55 -28.67 -19.02
N ALA A 35 25.81 -28.98 -19.32
CA ALA A 35 26.20 -29.59 -20.60
C ALA A 35 25.61 -31.00 -20.74
N ARG A 36 25.59 -31.78 -19.65
CA ARG A 36 24.98 -33.11 -19.63
C ARG A 36 23.48 -33.07 -19.79
N GLU A 37 22.80 -32.15 -19.14
CA GLU A 37 21.34 -31.93 -19.33
C GLU A 37 21.02 -31.68 -20.80
N ARG A 38 21.78 -30.80 -21.48
CA ARG A 38 21.62 -30.54 -22.89
C ARG A 38 21.82 -31.79 -23.75
N GLU A 39 22.85 -32.60 -23.47
CA GLU A 39 23.09 -33.84 -24.22
C GLU A 39 21.89 -34.80 -24.11
N LEU A 40 21.31 -34.94 -22.89
CA LEU A 40 20.13 -35.76 -22.67
C LEU A 40 18.90 -35.19 -23.42
N PHE A 41 18.72 -33.88 -23.37
CA PHE A 41 17.64 -33.19 -24.09
C PHE A 41 17.73 -33.39 -25.59
N VAL A 42 18.95 -33.23 -26.19
CA VAL A 42 19.15 -33.42 -27.63
C VAL A 42 18.95 -34.88 -28.01
N LYS A 43 19.34 -35.85 -27.17
CA LYS A 43 19.12 -37.28 -27.42
C LYS A 43 17.65 -37.66 -27.40
N ALA A 44 16.88 -37.01 -26.52
CA ALA A 44 15.44 -37.26 -26.39
C ALA A 44 14.61 -36.63 -27.52
N ASN A 45 15.15 -35.59 -28.18
CA ASN A 45 14.44 -34.81 -29.20
C ASN A 45 15.15 -34.98 -30.56
N LYS A 46 14.67 -35.85 -31.43
CA LYS A 46 15.30 -36.26 -32.70
C LYS A 46 15.67 -35.12 -33.66
N ASN A 47 15.03 -33.97 -33.57
CA ASN A 47 15.27 -32.84 -34.47
C ASN A 47 16.10 -31.71 -33.80
N GLU A 48 16.64 -31.95 -32.61
CA GLU A 48 17.37 -30.95 -31.82
C GLU A 48 18.88 -31.09 -31.98
N GLN A 49 19.57 -29.98 -31.97
CA GLN A 49 21.03 -29.93 -32.10
C GLN A 49 21.64 -28.97 -31.08
N CYS A 50 22.89 -29.22 -30.73
CA CYS A 50 23.67 -28.32 -29.86
C CYS A 50 23.98 -26.99 -30.58
N ASN A 51 23.84 -25.83 -29.91
CA ASN A 51 24.13 -24.51 -30.45
C ASN A 51 25.09 -23.72 -29.56
N GLY A 52 26.28 -24.29 -29.32
CA GLY A 52 27.35 -23.63 -28.55
C GLY A 52 26.96 -23.30 -27.09
N PHE A 53 27.64 -22.30 -26.54
CA PHE A 53 27.51 -21.85 -25.17
C PHE A 53 27.41 -20.33 -25.08
N ARG A 54 26.72 -19.79 -24.10
CA ARG A 54 26.68 -18.39 -23.75
C ARG A 54 27.34 -18.18 -22.39
N PRO A 55 28.37 -17.35 -22.25
CA PRO A 55 28.97 -17.05 -20.96
C PRO A 55 28.00 -16.17 -20.12
N ARG A 56 27.95 -16.45 -18.83
CA ARG A 56 27.19 -15.67 -17.83
C ARG A 56 27.97 -15.64 -16.52
N ARG A 57 28.09 -14.49 -15.91
CA ARG A 57 28.61 -14.35 -14.55
C ARG A 57 27.45 -14.48 -13.56
N TRP A 58 27.64 -15.33 -12.56
CA TRP A 58 26.72 -15.49 -11.45
C TRP A 58 27.44 -15.19 -10.14
N TYR A 59 26.81 -14.37 -9.30
CA TYR A 59 27.38 -13.96 -8.02
C TYR A 59 26.58 -14.57 -6.89
N CYS A 60 27.25 -15.32 -6.03
CA CYS A 60 26.66 -16.00 -4.90
C CYS A 60 27.62 -16.01 -3.71
N LYS A 61 27.15 -15.65 -2.51
CA LYS A 61 27.93 -15.68 -1.24
C LYS A 61 29.33 -15.08 -1.35
N GLY A 62 29.45 -13.90 -1.96
CA GLY A 62 30.75 -13.23 -2.13
C GLY A 62 31.63 -13.72 -3.28
N TYR A 63 31.26 -14.81 -3.96
CA TYR A 63 32.01 -15.39 -5.06
C TYR A 63 31.40 -15.09 -6.42
N THR A 64 32.25 -15.02 -7.45
CA THR A 64 31.85 -14.86 -8.86
C THR A 64 32.08 -16.16 -9.60
N PHE A 65 31.00 -16.77 -10.06
CA PHE A 65 31.03 -17.98 -10.89
C PHE A 65 30.92 -17.62 -12.37
N VAL A 66 31.71 -18.28 -13.20
CA VAL A 66 31.62 -18.14 -14.65
C VAL A 66 30.90 -19.36 -15.23
N LEU A 67 29.63 -19.17 -15.58
CA LEU A 67 28.78 -20.21 -16.14
C LEU A 67 28.87 -20.17 -17.68
N ARG A 68 29.00 -21.34 -18.30
CA ARG A 68 28.92 -21.56 -19.74
C ARG A 68 27.57 -22.20 -20.03
N ILE A 69 26.56 -21.37 -20.29
CA ILE A 69 25.21 -21.81 -20.49
C ILE A 69 25.08 -22.50 -21.85
N PRO A 70 24.79 -23.81 -21.90
CA PRO A 70 24.62 -24.54 -23.15
C PRO A 70 23.26 -24.16 -23.80
N ARG A 71 23.27 -24.11 -25.13
CA ARG A 71 22.08 -23.76 -25.91
C ARG A 71 21.77 -24.88 -26.90
N SER A 72 20.48 -25.03 -27.22
CA SER A 72 19.99 -25.85 -28.32
C SER A 72 19.66 -24.97 -29.53
N ARG A 73 19.55 -25.56 -30.72
CA ARG A 73 19.32 -24.83 -31.96
C ARG A 73 17.92 -24.23 -32.01
N SER A 74 16.93 -24.92 -31.53
CA SER A 74 15.55 -24.41 -31.41
C SER A 74 15.37 -23.31 -30.35
N GLY A 75 16.30 -23.23 -29.37
CA GLY A 75 16.15 -22.36 -28.20
C GLY A 75 15.27 -22.92 -27.07
N ASN A 76 14.69 -24.13 -27.25
CA ASN A 76 13.75 -24.72 -26.29
C ASN A 76 14.41 -25.39 -25.08
N PHE A 77 15.75 -25.51 -25.08
CA PHE A 77 16.47 -26.08 -23.96
C PHE A 77 16.77 -25.01 -22.89
N TYR A 78 16.37 -25.28 -21.67
CA TYR A 78 16.66 -24.43 -20.52
C TYR A 78 17.21 -25.27 -19.36
N PRO A 79 18.49 -25.07 -18.95
CA PRO A 79 19.08 -25.82 -17.83
C PRO A 79 18.35 -25.62 -16.51
N VAL A 80 18.13 -26.69 -15.77
CA VAL A 80 17.50 -26.66 -14.44
C VAL A 80 18.27 -25.74 -13.48
N LEU A 81 19.60 -25.75 -13.53
CA LEU A 81 20.43 -24.86 -12.72
C LEU A 81 20.11 -23.37 -12.95
N LEU A 82 19.77 -22.96 -14.17
CA LEU A 82 19.38 -21.58 -14.44
C LEU A 82 18.01 -21.26 -13.83
N GLY A 83 17.11 -22.23 -13.74
CA GLY A 83 15.83 -22.09 -13.01
C GLY A 83 16.08 -21.83 -11.54
N ILE A 84 16.97 -22.60 -10.89
CA ILE A 84 17.35 -22.40 -9.50
C ILE A 84 17.96 -21.01 -9.26
N ILE A 85 18.92 -20.61 -10.13
CA ILE A 85 19.56 -19.29 -10.02
C ILE A 85 18.54 -18.15 -10.21
N ARG A 86 17.54 -18.34 -11.07
CA ARG A 86 16.46 -17.37 -11.28
C ARG A 86 15.57 -17.27 -10.04
N SER A 87 15.19 -18.40 -9.47
CA SER A 87 14.40 -18.46 -8.24
C SER A 87 15.09 -17.70 -7.10
N GLU A 88 16.40 -17.90 -6.89
CA GLU A 88 17.15 -17.15 -5.88
C GLU A 88 17.19 -15.64 -6.15
N CYS A 89 17.19 -15.22 -7.41
CA CYS A 89 17.12 -13.80 -7.76
C CYS A 89 15.73 -13.22 -7.45
N GLU A 90 14.67 -13.98 -7.73
CA GLU A 90 13.28 -13.61 -7.43
C GLU A 90 13.04 -13.53 -5.92
N GLU A 91 13.55 -14.47 -5.15
CA GLU A 91 13.49 -14.46 -3.68
C GLU A 91 14.21 -13.24 -3.08
N ARG A 92 15.35 -12.86 -3.62
CA ARG A 92 16.06 -11.63 -3.20
C ARG A 92 15.30 -10.37 -3.56
N ALA A 93 14.70 -10.32 -4.74
CA ALA A 93 13.86 -9.19 -5.13
C ALA A 93 12.64 -9.07 -4.20
N ALA A 94 12.00 -10.20 -3.87
CA ALA A 94 10.90 -10.24 -2.92
C ALA A 94 11.33 -9.75 -1.53
N LEU A 95 12.48 -10.19 -1.03
CA LEU A 95 13.01 -9.72 0.25
C LEU A 95 13.29 -8.20 0.24
N VAL A 96 13.93 -7.69 -0.81
CA VAL A 96 14.19 -6.26 -0.97
C VAL A 96 12.88 -5.48 -0.97
N TYR A 97 11.88 -5.93 -1.74
CA TYR A 97 10.56 -5.31 -1.77
C TYR A 97 9.89 -5.29 -0.40
N GLN A 98 9.91 -6.42 0.32
CA GLN A 98 9.35 -6.49 1.67
C GLN A 98 10.06 -5.54 2.64
N LEU A 99 11.38 -5.51 2.66
CA LEU A 99 12.13 -4.58 3.51
C LEU A 99 11.84 -3.12 3.15
N TYR A 100 11.72 -2.81 1.86
CA TYR A 100 11.37 -1.50 1.37
C TYR A 100 9.98 -1.07 1.84
N THR A 101 8.97 -1.93 1.75
CA THR A 101 7.60 -1.67 2.18
C THR A 101 7.45 -1.62 3.70
N LYS A 102 8.35 -2.25 4.46
CA LYS A 102 8.42 -2.12 5.93
C LYS A 102 9.09 -0.81 6.40
N GLY A 103 9.63 -0.02 5.49
CA GLY A 103 10.11 1.34 5.76
C GLY A 103 11.63 1.50 5.83
N LEU A 104 12.42 0.45 5.57
CA LEU A 104 13.86 0.58 5.51
C LEU A 104 14.29 1.45 4.34
N THR A 105 15.32 2.25 4.53
CA THR A 105 15.96 3.00 3.45
C THR A 105 16.75 2.06 2.54
N THR A 106 17.04 2.51 1.32
CA THR A 106 17.86 1.72 0.37
C THR A 106 19.24 1.39 0.92
N GLU A 107 19.79 2.22 1.80
CA GLU A 107 21.06 2.02 2.48
C GLU A 107 20.96 0.88 3.51
N GLN A 108 19.97 0.94 4.40
CA GLN A 108 19.71 -0.11 5.37
C GLN A 108 19.38 -1.46 4.72
N ILE A 109 18.66 -1.44 3.61
CA ILE A 109 18.39 -2.68 2.85
C ILE A 109 19.69 -3.24 2.28
N SER A 110 20.60 -2.39 1.76
CA SER A 110 21.90 -2.82 1.28
C SER A 110 22.71 -3.52 2.39
N GLU A 111 22.74 -2.95 3.59
CA GLU A 111 23.42 -3.53 4.76
C GLU A 111 22.83 -4.90 5.13
N VAL A 112 21.50 -5.03 5.16
CA VAL A 112 20.83 -6.31 5.43
C VAL A 112 21.18 -7.36 4.36
N ILE A 113 21.12 -6.98 3.08
CA ILE A 113 21.43 -7.88 1.96
C ILE A 113 22.92 -8.30 1.99
N GLU A 114 23.81 -7.37 2.33
CA GLU A 114 25.23 -7.69 2.50
C GLU A 114 25.46 -8.68 3.64
N THR A 115 24.80 -8.46 4.77
CA THR A 115 24.90 -9.36 5.92
C THR A 115 24.38 -10.77 5.61
N VAL A 116 23.25 -10.88 4.90
CA VAL A 116 22.59 -12.16 4.62
C VAL A 116 23.24 -12.90 3.45
N TYR A 117 23.64 -12.18 2.39
CA TYR A 117 24.11 -12.79 1.14
C TYR A 117 25.60 -12.55 0.85
N GLY A 118 26.32 -11.84 1.74
CA GLY A 118 27.75 -11.57 1.62
C GLY A 118 28.11 -10.58 0.49
N ARG A 119 27.16 -9.77 0.03
CA ARG A 119 27.38 -8.79 -1.03
C ARG A 119 26.53 -7.54 -0.88
N ALA A 120 27.16 -6.36 -0.86
CA ALA A 120 26.51 -5.09 -0.92
C ALA A 120 25.84 -4.84 -2.27
N TYR A 121 24.64 -4.29 -2.25
CA TYR A 121 23.96 -3.75 -3.42
C TYR A 121 24.01 -2.23 -3.42
N SER A 122 24.21 -1.62 -4.57
CA SER A 122 24.11 -0.17 -4.67
C SER A 122 22.68 0.31 -4.42
N LYS A 123 22.52 1.56 -3.98
CA LYS A 123 21.19 2.18 -3.79
C LYS A 123 20.31 2.07 -5.06
N GLN A 124 20.94 2.16 -6.22
CA GLN A 124 20.26 2.01 -7.52
C GLN A 124 19.77 0.58 -7.76
N GLN A 125 20.57 -0.43 -7.42
CA GLN A 125 20.17 -1.84 -7.53
C GLN A 125 19.03 -2.16 -6.58
N ILE A 126 19.07 -1.70 -5.34
CA ILE A 126 17.97 -1.85 -4.39
C ILE A 126 16.69 -1.19 -4.92
N SER A 127 16.80 0.04 -5.43
CA SER A 127 15.66 0.74 -6.03
C SER A 127 15.09 -0.02 -7.24
N TYR A 128 15.95 -0.55 -8.09
CA TYR A 128 15.52 -1.37 -9.24
C TYR A 128 14.79 -2.63 -8.80
N LEU A 129 15.32 -3.37 -7.84
CA LEU A 129 14.68 -4.59 -7.31
C LEU A 129 13.34 -4.27 -6.61
N ALA A 130 13.26 -3.19 -5.84
CA ALA A 130 11.99 -2.77 -5.26
C ALA A 130 10.96 -2.40 -6.33
N ASN A 131 11.39 -1.71 -7.39
CA ASN A 131 10.53 -1.30 -8.50
C ASN A 131 10.11 -2.45 -9.43
N SER A 132 10.72 -3.64 -9.35
CA SER A 132 10.27 -4.81 -10.15
C SER A 132 8.82 -5.24 -9.81
N TYR A 133 8.31 -4.84 -8.65
CA TYR A 133 6.91 -5.07 -8.22
C TYR A 133 5.96 -3.92 -8.61
N ARG A 134 6.43 -2.92 -9.36
CA ARG A 134 5.62 -1.75 -9.72
C ARG A 134 4.42 -2.13 -10.58
N GLU A 135 4.61 -2.99 -11.56
CA GLU A 135 3.53 -3.46 -12.45
C GLU A 135 2.42 -4.18 -11.67
N ASP A 136 2.79 -5.02 -10.70
CA ASP A 136 1.83 -5.73 -9.86
C ASP A 136 1.02 -4.76 -8.99
N VAL A 137 1.69 -3.74 -8.43
CA VAL A 137 1.05 -2.70 -7.60
C VAL A 137 0.14 -1.82 -8.46
N GLU A 138 0.55 -1.44 -9.66
CA GLU A 138 -0.26 -0.66 -10.60
C GLU A 138 -1.46 -1.48 -11.09
N ALA A 139 -1.28 -2.76 -11.42
CA ALA A 139 -2.37 -3.66 -11.78
C ALA A 139 -3.38 -3.80 -10.62
N TRP A 140 -2.89 -3.90 -9.38
CA TRP A 140 -3.76 -3.93 -8.21
C TRP A 140 -4.53 -2.61 -8.01
N LEU A 141 -3.90 -1.45 -8.19
CA LEU A 141 -4.56 -0.14 -8.11
C LEU A 141 -5.66 0.01 -9.18
N ASN A 142 -5.45 -0.55 -10.36
CA ASN A 142 -6.38 -0.47 -11.50
C ASN A 142 -7.35 -1.65 -11.59
N ARG A 143 -7.35 -2.57 -10.62
CA ARG A 143 -8.24 -3.74 -10.63
C ARG A 143 -9.70 -3.34 -10.66
N ARG A 144 -10.55 -4.25 -11.17
CA ARG A 144 -11.99 -4.12 -11.05
C ARG A 144 -12.39 -4.15 -9.57
N LEU A 145 -13.34 -3.30 -9.22
CA LEU A 145 -13.87 -3.15 -7.87
C LEU A 145 -15.21 -3.85 -7.74
N SER A 146 -15.72 -3.99 -6.50
CA SER A 146 -17.08 -4.46 -6.26
C SER A 146 -18.09 -3.46 -6.79
N ALA A 147 -19.25 -3.94 -7.25
CA ALA A 147 -20.33 -3.09 -7.71
C ALA A 147 -20.96 -2.28 -6.56
N HIS A 148 -20.96 -2.81 -5.33
CA HIS A 148 -21.60 -2.17 -4.18
C HIS A 148 -20.67 -2.09 -2.96
N TYR A 149 -20.66 -0.91 -2.31
CA TYR A 149 -19.99 -0.66 -1.04
C TYR A 149 -20.99 -0.05 -0.03
N LEU A 150 -21.04 -0.61 1.19
CA LEU A 150 -21.84 -0.08 2.28
C LEU A 150 -21.35 1.30 2.74
N ALA A 151 -20.04 1.47 2.77
CA ALA A 151 -19.42 2.76 3.06
C ALA A 151 -18.08 2.91 2.38
N ILE A 152 -17.72 4.13 2.01
CA ILE A 152 -16.35 4.49 1.69
C ILE A 152 -15.85 5.56 2.65
N TYR A 153 -14.57 5.48 2.98
CA TYR A 153 -13.86 6.46 3.82
C TYR A 153 -12.83 7.17 2.99
N ILE A 154 -12.78 8.50 3.12
CA ILE A 154 -11.83 9.35 2.41
C ILE A 154 -11.06 10.17 3.44
N ASP A 155 -9.74 10.07 3.43
CA ASP A 155 -8.87 10.84 4.32
C ASP A 155 -7.50 11.07 3.67
N ALA A 156 -6.81 12.13 4.10
CA ALA A 156 -5.51 12.51 3.59
C ALA A 156 -4.37 12.21 4.56
N THR A 157 -3.24 11.84 4.03
CA THR A 157 -1.97 11.88 4.74
C THR A 157 -0.99 12.83 4.05
N PHE A 158 -0.30 13.69 4.83
CA PHE A 158 0.64 14.67 4.30
C PHE A 158 2.05 14.11 4.39
N ILE A 159 2.75 14.09 3.24
CA ILE A 159 4.09 13.49 3.11
C ILE A 159 5.02 14.50 2.44
N ALA A 160 6.22 14.67 3.03
CA ALA A 160 7.28 15.47 2.44
C ALA A 160 7.75 14.83 1.13
N THR A 161 7.48 15.50 0.02
CA THR A 161 7.74 15.02 -1.33
C THR A 161 8.58 16.02 -2.09
N ARG A 162 9.57 15.54 -2.85
CA ARG A 162 10.39 16.37 -3.71
C ARG A 162 9.69 16.51 -5.07
N ARG A 163 9.47 17.77 -5.48
CA ARG A 163 8.98 18.17 -6.79
C ARG A 163 9.76 19.40 -7.25
N ASP A 164 10.24 19.40 -8.48
CA ASP A 164 10.96 20.53 -9.08
C ASP A 164 12.08 21.09 -8.17
N GLN A 165 12.90 20.17 -7.60
CA GLN A 165 14.00 20.45 -6.68
C GLN A 165 13.60 21.03 -5.30
N GLN A 166 12.31 21.24 -5.05
CA GLN A 166 11.80 21.68 -3.76
C GLN A 166 11.16 20.52 -3.00
N VAL A 167 11.14 20.62 -1.67
CA VAL A 167 10.46 19.66 -0.80
C VAL A 167 9.27 20.37 -0.18
N SER A 168 8.07 19.86 -0.47
CA SER A 168 6.81 20.32 0.11
C SER A 168 6.04 19.17 0.74
N LYS A 169 5.14 19.50 1.67
CA LYS A 169 4.17 18.52 2.19
C LYS A 169 3.00 18.45 1.21
N GLU A 170 2.91 17.33 0.51
CA GLU A 170 1.80 17.05 -0.40
C GLU A 170 0.77 16.13 0.24
N ALA A 171 -0.50 16.34 -0.10
CA ALA A 171 -1.61 15.52 0.35
C ALA A 171 -1.75 14.26 -0.52
N TYR A 172 -1.85 13.11 0.15
CA TYR A 172 -2.14 11.81 -0.47
C TYR A 172 -3.45 11.30 0.11
N TYR A 173 -4.48 11.28 -0.72
CA TYR A 173 -5.82 10.85 -0.35
C TYR A 173 -5.97 9.35 -0.57
N THR A 174 -6.47 8.67 0.43
CA THR A 174 -6.79 7.24 0.38
C THR A 174 -8.29 7.06 0.44
N ILE A 175 -8.84 6.20 -0.41
CA ILE A 175 -10.23 5.75 -0.34
C ILE A 175 -10.26 4.31 0.09
N LEU A 176 -10.92 4.04 1.22
CA LEU A 176 -11.13 2.72 1.80
C LEU A 176 -12.60 2.35 1.70
N GLY A 177 -12.93 1.22 1.08
CA GLY A 177 -14.29 0.70 0.97
C GLY A 177 -14.60 -0.38 1.98
N VAL A 178 -15.87 -0.48 2.37
CA VAL A 178 -16.44 -1.55 3.17
C VAL A 178 -17.41 -2.33 2.29
N LEU A 179 -17.15 -3.61 2.13
CA LEU A 179 -17.95 -4.52 1.34
C LEU A 179 -19.19 -4.98 2.11
N GLU A 180 -20.14 -5.54 1.40
CA GLU A 180 -21.39 -6.05 1.99
C GLU A 180 -21.20 -7.12 3.08
N ASP A 181 -20.09 -7.84 3.03
CA ASP A 181 -19.77 -8.87 4.03
C ASP A 181 -19.05 -8.30 5.26
N GLY A 182 -18.80 -6.99 5.31
CA GLY A 182 -18.10 -6.28 6.36
C GLY A 182 -16.56 -6.36 6.25
N SER A 183 -16.02 -6.97 5.20
CA SER A 183 -14.61 -6.85 4.88
C SER A 183 -14.31 -5.49 4.25
N ARG A 184 -13.05 -5.14 4.13
CA ARG A 184 -12.61 -3.83 3.66
C ARG A 184 -11.53 -3.97 2.61
N GLU A 185 -11.44 -2.98 1.76
CA GLU A 185 -10.34 -2.88 0.80
C GLU A 185 -10.00 -1.43 0.46
N VAL A 186 -8.74 -1.15 0.18
CA VAL A 186 -8.35 0.15 -0.34
C VAL A 186 -8.68 0.20 -1.83
N LEU A 187 -9.47 1.19 -2.22
CA LEU A 187 -9.97 1.35 -3.59
C LEU A 187 -8.97 2.09 -4.46
N THR A 188 -8.43 3.19 -3.93
CA THR A 188 -7.45 4.02 -4.64
C THR A 188 -6.65 4.88 -3.68
N ILE A 189 -5.50 5.35 -4.16
CA ILE A 189 -4.66 6.36 -3.52
C ILE A 189 -4.28 7.37 -4.58
N VAL A 190 -4.54 8.64 -4.33
CA VAL A 190 -4.28 9.73 -5.27
C VAL A 190 -3.47 10.84 -4.61
N ASN A 191 -2.64 11.52 -5.40
CA ASN A 191 -1.90 12.69 -4.98
C ASN A 191 -2.43 13.91 -5.70
N TYR A 192 -2.87 14.89 -4.94
CA TYR A 192 -3.22 16.19 -5.47
C TYR A 192 -2.41 17.26 -4.73
N PRO A 193 -1.47 17.93 -5.42
CA PRO A 193 -0.65 18.99 -4.83
C PRO A 193 -1.47 20.22 -4.39
N THR A 194 -2.61 20.45 -5.06
CA THR A 194 -3.54 21.54 -4.76
C THR A 194 -4.95 20.97 -4.59
N GLU A 195 -5.59 21.27 -3.48
CA GLU A 195 -6.97 20.88 -3.23
C GLU A 195 -7.93 21.62 -4.18
N GLY A 196 -8.80 20.87 -4.85
CA GLY A 196 -9.81 21.44 -5.75
C GLY A 196 -10.99 20.50 -5.97
N ALA A 197 -12.18 21.07 -6.17
CA ALA A 197 -13.43 20.33 -6.36
C ALA A 197 -13.41 19.39 -7.59
N LEU A 198 -12.71 19.79 -8.66
CA LEU A 198 -12.60 18.99 -9.88
C LEU A 198 -11.90 17.66 -9.66
N CYS A 199 -10.92 17.63 -8.77
CA CYS A 199 -10.17 16.41 -8.46
C CYS A 199 -11.06 15.30 -7.87
N TRP A 200 -12.04 15.65 -7.04
CA TRP A 200 -12.95 14.66 -6.43
C TRP A 200 -13.88 14.02 -7.44
N GLN A 201 -14.36 14.80 -8.42
CA GLN A 201 -15.20 14.26 -9.50
C GLN A 201 -14.45 13.21 -10.32
N GLU A 202 -13.20 13.50 -10.69
CA GLU A 202 -12.35 12.57 -11.45
C GLU A 202 -12.10 11.28 -10.64
N VAL A 203 -11.77 11.42 -9.36
CA VAL A 203 -11.52 10.26 -8.48
C VAL A 203 -12.76 9.37 -8.36
N LEU A 204 -13.92 9.96 -8.09
CA LEU A 204 -15.17 9.20 -7.94
C LEU A 204 -15.63 8.58 -9.27
N ASN A 205 -15.43 9.27 -10.39
CA ASN A 205 -15.70 8.72 -11.72
C ASN A 205 -14.77 7.54 -12.03
N SER A 206 -13.49 7.60 -11.65
CA SER A 206 -12.58 6.47 -11.83
C SER A 206 -13.01 5.21 -11.06
N LEU A 207 -13.68 5.36 -9.91
CA LEU A 207 -14.27 4.22 -9.19
C LEU A 207 -15.41 3.58 -10.00
N LYS A 208 -16.26 4.41 -10.65
CA LYS A 208 -17.33 3.91 -11.54
C LYS A 208 -16.77 3.15 -12.73
N GLU A 209 -15.75 3.71 -13.39
CA GLU A 209 -15.09 3.06 -14.54
C GLU A 209 -14.50 1.70 -14.15
N ARG A 210 -14.10 1.54 -12.90
CA ARG A 210 -13.60 0.29 -12.33
C ARG A 210 -14.69 -0.62 -11.78
N GLY A 211 -15.97 -0.29 -11.98
CA GLY A 211 -17.11 -1.16 -11.73
C GLY A 211 -17.94 -0.84 -10.49
N VAL A 212 -17.70 0.27 -9.79
CA VAL A 212 -18.54 0.68 -8.64
C VAL A 212 -19.83 1.30 -9.17
N GLU A 213 -20.95 0.68 -8.81
CA GLU A 213 -22.29 1.13 -9.22
C GLU A 213 -23.02 1.85 -8.09
N GLN A 214 -22.83 1.38 -6.84
CA GLN A 214 -23.53 1.90 -5.66
C GLN A 214 -22.60 2.06 -4.47
N ILE A 215 -22.80 3.18 -3.77
CA ILE A 215 -22.21 3.47 -2.47
C ILE A 215 -23.35 3.98 -1.57
N ASP A 216 -23.55 3.35 -0.40
CA ASP A 216 -24.62 3.77 0.52
C ASP A 216 -24.20 4.97 1.39
N LEU A 217 -22.92 5.05 1.80
CA LEU A 217 -22.41 6.12 2.65
C LEU A 217 -20.99 6.54 2.26
N VAL A 218 -20.77 7.84 2.24
CA VAL A 218 -19.40 8.42 2.13
C VAL A 218 -19.04 9.06 3.47
N VAL A 219 -17.92 8.68 4.05
CA VAL A 219 -17.36 9.27 5.28
C VAL A 219 -16.08 10.02 4.91
N SER A 220 -16.05 11.33 5.13
CA SER A 220 -14.88 12.15 4.76
C SER A 220 -14.63 13.26 5.78
N ASP A 221 -13.47 13.92 5.70
CA ASP A 221 -13.35 15.26 6.25
C ASP A 221 -14.22 16.24 5.42
N ALA A 222 -14.59 17.37 6.00
CA ALA A 222 -15.40 18.41 5.32
C ALA A 222 -14.59 19.16 4.26
N LEU A 223 -14.02 18.41 3.30
CA LEU A 223 -13.20 18.94 2.20
C LEU A 223 -14.05 19.78 1.25
N GLN A 224 -13.42 20.81 0.66
CA GLN A 224 -14.12 21.67 -0.26
C GLN A 224 -14.49 20.92 -1.55
N GLY A 225 -15.76 21.00 -1.94
CA GLY A 225 -16.28 20.43 -3.19
C GLY A 225 -16.55 18.94 -3.18
N ILE A 226 -16.22 18.23 -2.09
CA ILE A 226 -16.45 16.76 -2.01
C ILE A 226 -17.94 16.42 -2.02
N GLU A 227 -18.79 17.25 -1.40
CA GLU A 227 -20.24 17.01 -1.37
C GLU A 227 -20.83 17.02 -2.77
N ASN A 228 -20.47 18.02 -3.57
CA ASN A 228 -20.96 18.15 -4.96
C ASN A 228 -20.48 16.96 -5.81
N ALA A 229 -19.23 16.55 -5.63
CA ALA A 229 -18.67 15.40 -6.34
C ALA A 229 -19.36 14.09 -5.95
N VAL A 230 -19.63 13.87 -4.66
CA VAL A 230 -20.38 12.70 -4.16
C VAL A 230 -21.80 12.70 -4.71
N CYS A 231 -22.52 13.83 -4.61
CA CYS A 231 -23.89 13.96 -5.10
C CYS A 231 -23.98 13.71 -6.61
N SER A 232 -22.99 14.20 -7.37
CA SER A 232 -22.94 14.00 -8.82
C SER A 232 -22.58 12.55 -9.20
N ALA A 233 -21.59 11.95 -8.53
CA ALA A 233 -21.14 10.61 -8.86
C ALA A 233 -22.07 9.52 -8.31
N PHE A 234 -22.55 9.66 -7.08
CA PHE A 234 -23.37 8.68 -6.35
C PHE A 234 -24.54 9.39 -5.66
N PRO A 235 -25.61 9.76 -6.39
CA PRO A 235 -26.71 10.57 -5.87
C PRO A 235 -27.47 9.95 -4.70
N GLN A 236 -27.41 8.62 -4.57
CA GLN A 236 -28.08 7.87 -3.49
C GLN A 236 -27.21 7.74 -2.23
N ALA A 237 -25.94 8.14 -2.30
CA ALA A 237 -25.04 8.02 -1.17
C ALA A 237 -25.33 9.08 -0.10
N ALA A 238 -25.53 8.67 1.14
CA ALA A 238 -25.49 9.59 2.27
C ALA A 238 -24.07 10.09 2.49
N HIS A 239 -23.92 11.28 3.08
CA HIS A 239 -22.60 11.84 3.37
C HIS A 239 -22.45 12.17 4.85
N GLN A 240 -21.43 11.62 5.48
CA GLN A 240 -21.04 11.86 6.86
C GLN A 240 -19.71 12.59 6.92
N PHE A 241 -19.66 13.72 7.59
CA PHE A 241 -18.40 14.37 7.92
C PHE A 241 -17.79 13.81 9.21
N CYS A 242 -16.48 13.63 9.22
CA CYS A 242 -15.74 13.09 10.35
C CYS A 242 -15.84 13.96 11.59
N VAL A 243 -16.47 13.43 12.65
CA VAL A 243 -16.66 14.14 13.91
C VAL A 243 -15.33 14.39 14.64
N ALA A 244 -14.36 13.48 14.53
CA ALA A 244 -13.06 13.69 15.16
C ALA A 244 -12.34 14.93 14.59
N HIS A 245 -12.51 15.21 13.29
CA HIS A 245 -11.91 16.38 12.66
C HIS A 245 -12.58 17.69 13.11
N VAL A 246 -13.93 17.75 13.16
CA VAL A 246 -14.59 18.97 13.62
C VAL A 246 -14.30 19.25 15.10
N LYS A 247 -14.31 18.24 15.97
CA LYS A 247 -13.92 18.41 17.38
C LYS A 247 -12.51 18.97 17.51
N ARG A 248 -11.56 18.42 16.78
CA ARG A 248 -10.17 18.90 16.77
C ARG A 248 -10.05 20.35 16.27
N GLN A 249 -10.76 20.70 15.20
CA GLN A 249 -10.78 22.06 14.66
C GLN A 249 -11.36 23.07 15.65
N ILE A 250 -12.49 22.73 16.31
CA ILE A 250 -13.09 23.59 17.33
C ILE A 250 -12.14 23.77 18.51
N LEU A 251 -11.60 22.67 19.03
CA LEU A 251 -10.65 22.73 20.17
C LEU A 251 -9.35 23.48 19.86
N ASN A 252 -8.93 23.50 18.61
CA ASN A 252 -7.78 24.32 18.19
C ASN A 252 -8.11 25.79 18.04
N SER A 253 -9.40 26.12 17.92
CA SER A 253 -9.89 27.51 17.76
C SER A 253 -10.22 28.20 19.10
N VAL A 254 -10.21 27.47 20.21
CA VAL A 254 -10.56 27.99 21.53
C VAL A 254 -9.32 28.07 22.42
N SER A 255 -9.38 28.95 23.45
CA SER A 255 -8.28 29.13 24.41
C SER A 255 -8.04 27.84 25.21
N HIS A 256 -6.79 27.66 25.70
CA HIS A 256 -6.45 26.49 26.49
C HIS A 256 -7.30 26.32 27.74
N LYS A 257 -7.73 27.45 28.38
CA LYS A 257 -8.58 27.46 29.57
C LYS A 257 -9.99 26.89 29.31
N ASP A 258 -10.54 27.11 28.13
CA ASP A 258 -11.90 26.72 27.77
C ASP A 258 -11.95 25.30 27.15
N LYS A 259 -10.81 24.75 26.69
CA LYS A 259 -10.76 23.43 26.05
C LYS A 259 -11.43 22.32 26.83
N PRO A 260 -11.27 22.19 28.16
CA PRO A 260 -11.92 21.11 28.90
C PRO A 260 -13.45 21.20 28.85
N ILE A 261 -14.02 22.40 29.06
CA ILE A 261 -15.45 22.63 29.04
C ILE A 261 -16.03 22.41 27.65
N VAL A 262 -15.41 23.05 26.65
CA VAL A 262 -15.80 22.89 25.24
C VAL A 262 -15.74 21.43 24.79
N ASN A 263 -14.72 20.68 25.22
CA ASN A 263 -14.60 19.26 24.87
C ASN A 263 -15.71 18.41 25.51
N GLN A 264 -16.06 18.71 26.76
CA GLN A 264 -17.19 18.04 27.43
C GLN A 264 -18.52 18.30 26.71
N GLU A 265 -18.84 19.57 26.45
CA GLU A 265 -20.09 19.92 25.72
C GLU A 265 -20.12 19.33 24.30
N LEU A 266 -18.99 19.30 23.58
CA LEU A 266 -18.90 18.62 22.28
C LEU A 266 -19.13 17.11 22.39
N ASN A 267 -18.76 16.47 23.49
CA ASN A 267 -19.05 15.05 23.69
C ASN A 267 -20.55 14.79 23.93
N GLU A 268 -21.23 15.73 24.57
CA GLU A 268 -22.67 15.68 24.77
C GLU A 268 -23.44 15.91 23.47
N VAL A 269 -23.00 16.88 22.64
CA VAL A 269 -23.59 17.16 21.32
C VAL A 269 -23.40 15.99 20.36
N PHE A 270 -22.22 15.40 20.31
CA PHE A 270 -21.87 14.28 19.43
C PHE A 270 -21.98 12.94 20.17
N THR A 271 -23.12 12.68 20.77
CA THR A 271 -23.38 11.43 21.50
C THR A 271 -23.60 10.23 20.54
N LEU A 272 -23.25 9.03 21.00
CA LEU A 272 -23.55 7.75 20.35
C LEU A 272 -24.62 6.95 21.12
N GLU A 273 -25.14 7.49 22.23
CA GLU A 273 -25.97 6.75 23.16
C GLU A 273 -27.48 7.01 22.96
N ASN A 274 -27.83 8.10 22.31
CA ASN A 274 -29.22 8.48 22.12
C ASN A 274 -29.82 7.86 20.84
N LYS A 275 -30.61 6.78 21.01
CA LYS A 275 -31.25 6.05 19.91
C LYS A 275 -32.39 6.82 19.23
N GLU A 276 -32.99 7.80 19.92
CA GLU A 276 -34.15 8.56 19.43
C GLU A 276 -33.75 9.84 18.68
N CYS A 277 -32.48 10.30 18.85
CA CYS A 277 -32.01 11.51 18.23
C CYS A 277 -31.63 11.24 16.75
N LYS A 278 -32.19 12.04 15.86
CA LYS A 278 -31.90 12.03 14.42
C LYS A 278 -30.92 13.16 14.04
N SER A 279 -30.39 13.10 12.85
CA SER A 279 -29.39 14.04 12.35
C SER A 279 -29.81 15.51 12.50
N LEU A 280 -31.06 15.83 12.24
CA LEU A 280 -31.59 17.20 12.38
C LEU A 280 -31.51 17.69 13.83
N GLN A 281 -31.98 16.88 14.80
CA GLN A 281 -31.95 17.21 16.23
C GLN A 281 -30.52 17.34 16.76
N GLY A 282 -29.60 16.45 16.32
CA GLY A 282 -28.21 16.56 16.66
C GLY A 282 -27.58 17.86 16.13
N TYR A 283 -27.96 18.28 14.94
CA TYR A 283 -27.54 19.57 14.38
C TYR A 283 -28.12 20.77 15.17
N GLU A 284 -29.36 20.72 15.59
CA GLU A 284 -29.97 21.76 16.42
C GLU A 284 -29.26 21.93 17.77
N HIS A 285 -28.89 20.82 18.43
CA HIS A 285 -28.05 20.86 19.62
C HIS A 285 -26.71 21.51 19.36
N PHE A 286 -26.11 21.19 18.21
CA PHE A 286 -24.83 21.80 17.79
C PHE A 286 -24.95 23.30 17.51
N ILE A 287 -26.04 23.75 16.90
CA ILE A 287 -26.32 25.18 16.72
C ILE A 287 -26.44 25.89 18.06
N THR A 288 -27.09 25.26 19.05
CA THR A 288 -27.21 25.80 20.40
C THR A 288 -25.82 25.97 21.04
N PHE A 289 -24.95 24.96 20.92
CA PHE A 289 -23.56 25.03 21.36
C PHE A 289 -22.82 26.17 20.64
N VAL A 290 -22.95 26.30 19.32
CA VAL A 290 -22.29 27.36 18.55
C VAL A 290 -22.77 28.73 19.00
N ASN A 291 -24.07 28.93 19.20
CA ASN A 291 -24.68 30.17 19.69
C ASN A 291 -24.12 30.62 21.04
N GLN A 292 -23.87 29.67 21.94
CA GLN A 292 -23.27 29.94 23.25
C GLN A 292 -21.83 30.45 23.14
N TRP A 293 -21.01 29.78 22.29
CA TRP A 293 -19.59 30.04 22.20
C TRP A 293 -19.17 31.08 21.16
N GLU A 294 -20.00 31.37 20.14
CA GLU A 294 -19.64 32.31 19.07
C GLU A 294 -19.43 33.75 19.54
N LYS A 295 -20.02 34.13 20.68
CA LYS A 295 -19.80 35.47 21.28
C LYS A 295 -18.34 35.63 21.72
N LYS A 296 -17.74 34.55 22.25
CA LYS A 296 -16.35 34.52 22.68
C LYS A 296 -15.40 34.11 21.55
N TYR A 297 -15.85 33.24 20.64
CA TYR A 297 -15.07 32.68 19.52
C TYR A 297 -15.81 32.84 18.19
N PRO A 298 -15.78 34.04 17.55
CA PRO A 298 -16.55 34.33 16.34
C PRO A 298 -16.26 33.37 15.16
N VAL A 299 -15.08 32.73 15.13
CA VAL A 299 -14.68 31.74 14.15
C VAL A 299 -15.62 30.51 14.10
N LEU A 300 -16.36 30.24 15.18
CA LEU A 300 -17.32 29.14 15.27
C LEU A 300 -18.60 29.37 14.47
N ARG A 301 -18.90 30.62 14.05
CA ARG A 301 -20.08 30.95 13.20
C ARG A 301 -20.15 30.16 11.91
N LYS A 302 -18.99 29.76 11.36
CA LYS A 302 -18.92 28.95 10.13
C LYS A 302 -19.67 27.61 10.26
N TYR A 303 -19.84 27.10 11.48
CA TYR A 303 -20.53 25.84 11.72
C TYR A 303 -22.05 25.95 11.69
N LYS A 304 -22.61 27.15 11.56
CA LYS A 304 -24.07 27.37 11.35
C LYS A 304 -24.52 27.09 9.91
N ALA A 305 -23.60 26.92 8.99
CA ALA A 305 -23.97 26.59 7.61
C ALA A 305 -24.68 25.25 7.54
N GLN A 306 -25.77 25.15 6.79
CA GLN A 306 -26.64 23.98 6.69
C GLN A 306 -25.88 22.71 6.26
N ARG A 307 -24.80 22.82 5.48
CA ARG A 307 -23.93 21.67 5.13
C ARG A 307 -23.42 20.90 6.34
N ASN A 308 -23.31 21.54 7.50
CA ASN A 308 -22.78 20.94 8.72
C ASN A 308 -23.73 19.94 9.38
N ILE A 309 -24.97 19.78 8.89
CA ILE A 309 -25.85 18.68 9.25
C ILE A 309 -25.19 17.33 8.93
N ALA A 310 -24.32 17.29 7.92
CA ALA A 310 -23.56 16.11 7.55
C ALA A 310 -22.60 15.59 8.64
N TYR A 311 -22.33 16.35 9.70
CA TYR A 311 -21.64 15.82 10.89
C TYR A 311 -22.52 14.89 11.74
N PHE A 312 -23.83 14.88 11.51
CA PHE A 312 -24.83 14.15 12.29
C PHE A 312 -25.51 13.03 11.50
N THR A 313 -25.18 12.85 10.23
CA THR A 313 -25.75 11.80 9.37
C THR A 313 -25.65 10.41 10.01
N TYR A 314 -24.60 10.16 10.82
CA TYR A 314 -24.43 8.88 11.52
C TYR A 314 -25.62 8.55 12.45
N MET A 315 -26.36 9.54 12.98
CA MET A 315 -27.52 9.34 13.85
C MET A 315 -28.73 8.72 13.13
N ASP A 316 -28.75 8.76 11.80
CA ASP A 316 -29.81 8.16 10.99
C ASP A 316 -29.58 6.67 10.71
N PHE A 317 -28.42 6.14 11.14
CA PHE A 317 -28.01 4.75 10.96
C PHE A 317 -28.17 3.93 12.26
N PRO A 318 -28.21 2.58 12.17
CA PRO A 318 -28.28 1.71 13.35
C PRO A 318 -27.16 1.98 14.34
N VAL A 319 -27.47 1.94 15.63
CA VAL A 319 -26.55 2.28 16.73
C VAL A 319 -25.28 1.43 16.69
N GLU A 320 -25.41 0.17 16.30
CA GLU A 320 -24.29 -0.77 16.16
C GLU A 320 -23.25 -0.31 15.16
N VAL A 321 -23.70 0.38 14.09
CA VAL A 321 -22.85 0.87 13.00
C VAL A 321 -22.32 2.28 13.27
N GLN A 322 -23.02 3.08 14.07
CA GLN A 322 -22.69 4.49 14.31
C GLN A 322 -21.21 4.69 14.71
N ARG A 323 -20.66 3.82 15.58
CA ARG A 323 -19.25 3.87 15.98
C ARG A 323 -18.28 3.62 14.82
N CYS A 324 -18.71 2.92 13.78
CA CYS A 324 -17.89 2.65 12.61
C CYS A 324 -17.83 3.85 11.67
N ILE A 325 -18.95 4.61 11.54
CA ILE A 325 -19.11 5.69 10.55
C ILE A 325 -18.93 7.10 11.15
N TYR A 326 -18.96 7.23 12.45
CA TYR A 326 -18.79 8.47 13.21
C TYR A 326 -17.45 9.19 12.92
N THR A 327 -16.40 8.42 12.63
CA THR A 327 -15.05 8.92 12.38
C THR A 327 -14.37 8.17 11.26
N THR A 328 -13.31 8.76 10.73
CA THR A 328 -12.40 8.12 9.74
C THR A 328 -11.33 7.21 10.38
N ASN A 329 -11.56 6.66 11.57
CA ASN A 329 -10.58 5.85 12.32
C ASN A 329 -9.98 4.68 11.54
N TRP A 330 -10.72 4.10 10.61
CA TRP A 330 -10.23 3.01 9.76
C TRP A 330 -9.07 3.46 8.87
N ILE A 331 -9.20 4.61 8.22
CA ILE A 331 -8.13 5.20 7.42
C ILE A 331 -7.03 5.77 8.30
N GLU A 332 -7.36 6.37 9.46
CA GLU A 332 -6.34 6.88 10.37
C GLU A 332 -5.35 5.80 10.83
N ARG A 333 -5.81 4.54 10.97
CA ARG A 333 -4.92 3.39 11.24
C ARG A 333 -3.98 3.12 10.05
N LEU A 334 -4.51 3.16 8.84
CA LEU A 334 -3.72 3.00 7.62
C LEU A 334 -2.72 4.15 7.46
N ASN A 335 -3.16 5.39 7.68
CA ASN A 335 -2.31 6.58 7.65
C ASN A 335 -1.18 6.51 8.69
N ARG A 336 -1.40 5.91 9.87
CA ARG A 336 -0.34 5.63 10.84
C ARG A 336 0.68 4.63 10.32
N LYS A 337 0.25 3.58 9.59
CA LYS A 337 1.17 2.65 8.92
C LYS A 337 1.98 3.36 7.85
N TYR A 338 1.35 4.16 7.00
CA TYR A 338 2.03 4.98 6.00
C TYR A 338 3.11 5.87 6.64
N LYS A 339 2.75 6.62 7.67
CA LYS A 339 3.69 7.49 8.40
C LYS A 339 4.84 6.69 9.02
N ARG A 340 4.57 5.51 9.59
CA ARG A 340 5.61 4.63 10.13
C ARG A 340 6.58 4.16 9.04
N THR A 341 6.05 3.74 7.89
CA THR A 341 6.85 3.26 6.75
C THR A 341 7.74 4.37 6.17
N ILE A 342 7.28 5.64 6.22
CA ILE A 342 8.02 6.77 5.67
C ILE A 342 8.97 7.41 6.71
N LYS A 343 8.77 7.13 8.00
CA LYS A 343 9.43 7.83 9.11
C LYS A 343 10.96 7.90 8.99
N MET A 344 11.58 6.86 8.44
CA MET A 344 13.04 6.77 8.26
C MET A 344 13.56 7.61 7.08
N ARG A 345 12.66 8.20 6.28
CA ARG A 345 12.98 8.98 5.09
C ARG A 345 12.66 10.44 5.36
N ALA A 346 13.64 11.32 5.20
CA ALA A 346 13.45 12.77 5.43
C ALA A 346 12.46 13.36 4.41
N ALA A 347 12.60 13.00 3.14
CA ALA A 347 11.67 13.34 2.07
C ALA A 347 11.67 12.22 1.02
N MET A 348 10.53 12.03 0.37
CA MET A 348 10.40 11.08 -0.72
C MET A 348 10.89 11.71 -2.04
N PRO A 349 11.56 10.94 -2.91
CA PRO A 349 12.20 11.48 -4.11
C PRO A 349 11.21 11.98 -5.16
N SER A 350 9.98 11.46 -5.18
CA SER A 350 8.90 11.88 -6.09
C SER A 350 7.54 11.41 -5.58
N SER A 351 6.46 12.03 -6.08
CA SER A 351 5.08 11.61 -5.80
C SER A 351 4.80 10.17 -6.28
N GLN A 352 5.38 9.75 -7.40
CA GLN A 352 5.26 8.37 -7.89
C GLN A 352 5.88 7.36 -6.92
N SER A 353 7.02 7.69 -6.31
CA SER A 353 7.65 6.83 -5.30
C SER A 353 6.81 6.75 -4.03
N VAL A 354 6.13 7.83 -3.65
CA VAL A 354 5.17 7.83 -2.54
C VAL A 354 3.99 6.94 -2.89
N LEU A 355 3.34 7.16 -4.03
CA LEU A 355 2.18 6.37 -4.45
C LEU A 355 2.49 4.88 -4.52
N PHE A 356 3.63 4.51 -5.09
CA PHE A 356 4.09 3.12 -5.11
C PHE A 356 4.22 2.52 -3.70
N LEU A 357 4.86 3.25 -2.78
CA LEU A 357 5.05 2.78 -1.41
C LEU A 357 3.73 2.66 -0.65
N LEU A 358 2.86 3.68 -0.74
CA LEU A 358 1.56 3.66 -0.08
C LEU A 358 0.66 2.56 -0.65
N ALA A 359 0.65 2.39 -1.97
CA ALA A 359 -0.12 1.36 -2.65
C ALA A 359 0.36 -0.05 -2.28
N SER A 360 1.68 -0.26 -2.16
CA SER A 360 2.24 -1.53 -1.70
C SER A 360 1.78 -1.87 -0.27
N VAL A 361 1.81 -0.90 0.65
CA VAL A 361 1.32 -1.08 2.02
C VAL A 361 -0.19 -1.32 2.04
N ALA A 362 -0.95 -0.59 1.23
CA ALA A 362 -2.41 -0.74 1.12
C ALA A 362 -2.80 -2.10 0.54
N MET A 363 -2.07 -2.59 -0.45
CA MET A 363 -2.26 -3.92 -1.03
C MET A 363 -2.05 -5.02 0.01
N GLU A 364 -0.96 -4.94 0.78
CA GLU A 364 -0.69 -5.87 1.88
C GLU A 364 -1.80 -5.84 2.94
N GLU A 365 -2.25 -4.64 3.35
CA GLU A 365 -3.34 -4.49 4.32
C GLU A 365 -4.68 -5.04 3.81
N THR A 366 -4.99 -4.80 2.55
CA THR A 366 -6.20 -5.33 1.91
C THR A 366 -6.19 -6.86 1.90
N GLN A 367 -5.03 -7.46 1.59
CA GLN A 367 -4.90 -8.91 1.53
C GLN A 367 -4.85 -9.61 2.89
N THR A 368 -4.49 -8.89 3.95
CA THR A 368 -4.28 -9.44 5.29
C THR A 368 -5.31 -8.96 6.30
N THR A 369 -5.13 -7.74 6.80
CA THR A 369 -5.91 -7.17 7.91
C THR A 369 -7.36 -6.89 7.50
N TYR A 370 -7.57 -6.39 6.28
CA TYR A 370 -8.88 -5.91 5.84
C TYR A 370 -9.81 -7.02 5.35
N ARG A 371 -9.31 -8.22 5.10
CA ARG A 371 -10.14 -9.42 4.87
C ARG A 371 -10.97 -9.81 6.09
N ARG A 372 -10.59 -9.37 7.28
CA ARG A 372 -11.37 -9.64 8.51
C ARG A 372 -12.66 -8.86 8.47
N LYS A 373 -13.77 -9.59 8.57
CA LYS A 373 -15.11 -9.02 8.59
C LYS A 373 -15.37 -8.29 9.92
N VAL A 374 -15.93 -7.11 9.83
CA VAL A 374 -16.35 -6.33 10.99
C VAL A 374 -17.82 -6.62 11.24
N TYR A 375 -18.11 -7.24 12.39
CA TYR A 375 -19.44 -7.79 12.70
C TYR A 375 -20.54 -6.72 12.69
N GLN A 376 -20.25 -5.52 13.13
CA GLN A 376 -21.19 -4.42 13.20
C GLN A 376 -21.87 -4.08 11.86
N TRP A 377 -21.19 -4.34 10.73
CA TRP A 377 -21.75 -4.10 9.40
C TRP A 377 -22.87 -5.08 8.99
N ARG A 378 -23.07 -6.17 9.72
CA ARG A 378 -24.19 -7.08 9.47
C ARG A 378 -25.53 -6.42 9.79
N CYS A 379 -25.57 -5.55 10.81
CA CYS A 379 -26.77 -4.83 11.21
C CYS A 379 -27.21 -3.76 10.19
N TRP A 380 -26.32 -3.40 9.24
CA TRP A 380 -26.65 -2.47 8.16
C TRP A 380 -27.79 -2.94 7.26
N LYS A 381 -27.85 -4.26 6.98
CA LYS A 381 -28.87 -4.86 6.11
C LYS A 381 -30.24 -5.01 6.81
N GLU A 382 -30.24 -5.08 8.14
CA GLU A 382 -31.48 -5.27 8.93
C GLU A 382 -32.27 -3.95 9.07
N SER A 383 -31.72 -2.82 8.67
CA SER A 383 -32.29 -1.48 8.81
C SER A 383 -32.85 -0.87 7.51
N LYS A 384 -32.76 -1.59 6.39
CA LYS A 384 -33.40 -1.28 5.11
C LYS A 384 -34.60 -2.23 4.89
#